data_41aff4df29fe41ae2a176f39d492e258
#
_entry.id   41aff4df29fe41ae2a176f39d492e258
#
_cell.length_a   1.000
_cell.length_b   1.000
_cell.length_c   1.000
_cell.angle_alpha   90.00
_cell.angle_beta   90.00
_cell.angle_gamma   90.00
#
_symmetry.space_group_name_H-M   'P 1'
#
loop_
_entity.id
_entity.type
_entity.pdbx_description
1 polymer ?
#
loop_
_entity_poly.entity_id
_entity_poly.type
_entity_poly.pdbx_seq_one_letter_code
_entity_poly.pdbx_strand_id
1 'polypeptide(L)'
;MKQNNTWQWYMSKPDFLTNDECDELVERIKNTEKGEQGCLDDHFGDDHNTDFRNVTEWYLHKDMRDYVVGDYSSLQQNLFIAAKMCNQLSWNLHIQEPENNMKLIEYKSGNFYTWHSDFNNGKSSRRKLVTIIQLSDPSEYEGGSTQLAIQDPKTLEFYEMPKEKGTLLIFCPLLFHRVTPVESGVRYSLQEFILGDTFV
;
A
#
# COMPACT_ATOMS: atom_id res chain seq x y z
N MET A 1 31.33 -1.89 11.76
CA MET A 1 31.24 -1.91 10.28
C MET A 1 30.24 -0.84 9.87
N LYS A 2 30.61 0.12 9.02
CA LYS A 2 29.64 1.04 8.43
C LYS A 2 28.82 0.25 7.44
N GLN A 3 27.54 0.00 7.74
CA GLN A 3 26.60 -0.51 6.75
C GLN A 3 26.48 0.56 5.66
N ASN A 4 26.92 0.28 4.45
CA ASN A 4 26.65 1.14 3.30
C ASN A 4 25.16 0.95 2.94
N ASN A 5 24.28 1.63 3.67
CA ASN A 5 22.88 1.70 3.29
C ASN A 5 22.79 2.53 2.01
N THR A 6 22.47 1.88 0.91
CA THR A 6 22.10 2.57 -0.33
C THR A 6 20.61 2.87 -0.26
N TRP A 7 20.25 4.15 -0.33
CA TRP A 7 18.85 4.55 -0.47
C TRP A 7 18.21 3.86 -1.68
N GLN A 8 17.06 3.21 -1.46
CA GLN A 8 16.25 2.61 -2.51
C GLN A 8 14.96 3.42 -2.64
N TRP A 9 14.45 3.59 -3.86
CA TRP A 9 13.17 4.24 -4.09
C TRP A 9 12.03 3.43 -3.49
N TYR A 10 12.10 2.11 -3.64
CA TYR A 10 11.20 1.15 -3.00
C TYR A 10 11.93 -0.15 -2.68
N MET A 11 11.34 -0.95 -1.83
CA MET A 11 11.72 -2.33 -1.57
C MET A 11 10.55 -3.23 -1.93
N SER A 12 10.83 -4.41 -2.46
CA SER A 12 9.81 -5.43 -2.69
C SER A 12 10.20 -6.75 -2.05
N LYS A 13 9.21 -7.48 -1.58
CA LYS A 13 9.37 -8.85 -1.07
C LYS A 13 8.38 -9.73 -1.81
N PRO A 14 8.84 -10.48 -2.83
CA PRO A 14 8.03 -11.52 -3.49
C PRO A 14 7.60 -12.58 -2.48
N ASP A 15 6.51 -13.26 -2.77
CA ASP A 15 5.99 -14.38 -1.96
C ASP A 15 5.84 -14.03 -0.47
N PHE A 16 5.43 -12.79 -0.18
CA PHE A 16 5.10 -12.37 1.18
C PHE A 16 3.83 -13.06 1.68
N LEU A 17 2.88 -13.26 0.78
CA LEU A 17 1.73 -14.15 0.93
C LEU A 17 1.72 -15.15 -0.23
N THR A 18 1.23 -16.35 0.02
CA THR A 18 0.90 -17.31 -1.04
C THR A 18 -0.32 -16.88 -1.83
N ASN A 19 -0.54 -17.44 -3.01
CA ASN A 19 -1.72 -17.15 -3.82
C ASN A 19 -3.02 -17.50 -3.09
N ASP A 20 -3.06 -18.64 -2.41
CA ASP A 20 -4.23 -19.10 -1.64
C ASP A 20 -4.55 -18.15 -0.48
N GLU A 21 -3.52 -17.69 0.25
CA GLU A 21 -3.68 -16.69 1.32
C GLU A 21 -4.21 -15.36 0.79
N CYS A 22 -3.78 -14.93 -0.40
CA CYS A 22 -4.31 -13.72 -1.04
C CYS A 22 -5.80 -13.85 -1.36
N ASP A 23 -6.22 -14.99 -1.93
CA ASP A 23 -7.62 -15.25 -2.30
C ASP A 23 -8.50 -15.35 -1.07
N GLU A 24 -8.09 -16.13 -0.07
CA GLU A 24 -8.81 -16.26 1.20
C GLU A 24 -8.97 -14.90 1.89
N LEU A 25 -7.92 -14.08 1.89
CA LEU A 25 -7.93 -12.76 2.52
C LEU A 25 -8.95 -11.82 1.84
N VAL A 26 -8.96 -11.76 0.50
CA VAL A 26 -9.92 -10.94 -0.26
C VAL A 26 -11.35 -11.41 0.01
N GLU A 27 -11.61 -12.72 -0.10
CA GLU A 27 -12.94 -13.28 0.14
C GLU A 27 -13.44 -12.98 1.56
N ARG A 28 -12.59 -13.21 2.55
CA ARG A 28 -12.92 -13.02 3.96
C ARG A 28 -13.24 -11.57 4.27
N ILE A 29 -12.41 -10.61 3.82
CA ILE A 29 -12.65 -9.18 4.04
C ILE A 29 -13.97 -8.76 3.42
N LYS A 30 -14.23 -9.13 2.17
CA LYS A 30 -15.47 -8.75 1.46
C LYS A 30 -16.74 -9.35 2.08
N ASN A 31 -16.61 -10.49 2.76
CA ASN A 31 -17.73 -11.15 3.44
C ASN A 31 -17.99 -10.60 4.86
N THR A 32 -17.00 -9.98 5.49
CA THR A 32 -17.11 -9.50 6.88
C THR A 32 -17.21 -7.99 7.00
N GLU A 33 -16.65 -7.25 6.06
CA GLU A 33 -16.61 -5.79 6.07
C GLU A 33 -17.50 -5.18 5.01
N LYS A 34 -17.95 -3.95 5.24
CA LYS A 34 -18.72 -3.20 4.25
C LYS A 34 -17.78 -2.38 3.36
N GLY A 35 -17.88 -2.58 2.04
CA GLY A 35 -17.15 -1.76 1.08
C GLY A 35 -17.75 -0.36 0.97
N GLU A 36 -16.90 0.65 0.94
CA GLU A 36 -17.24 2.06 0.83
C GLU A 36 -16.48 2.72 -0.33
N GLN A 37 -17.02 3.79 -0.89
CA GLN A 37 -16.31 4.60 -1.87
C GLN A 37 -15.05 5.18 -1.22
N GLY A 38 -13.88 4.97 -1.82
CA GLY A 38 -12.63 5.52 -1.33
C GLY A 38 -12.68 7.05 -1.26
N CYS A 39 -12.25 7.61 -0.14
CA CYS A 39 -12.16 9.04 0.08
C CYS A 39 -10.71 9.52 0.05
N LEU A 40 -10.53 10.83 -0.08
CA LEU A 40 -9.26 11.51 0.10
C LEU A 40 -9.06 11.80 1.59
N ASP A 41 -7.90 11.41 2.14
CA ASP A 41 -7.60 11.65 3.55
C ASP A 41 -7.59 13.17 3.90
N ASP A 42 -8.47 13.56 4.80
CA ASP A 42 -8.37 14.52 5.91
C ASP A 42 -8.09 16.02 5.72
N HIS A 43 -7.80 16.58 4.56
CA HIS A 43 -7.62 18.03 4.52
C HIS A 43 -8.83 18.82 3.99
N PHE A 44 -9.79 18.11 3.40
CA PHE A 44 -10.97 18.74 2.79
C PHE A 44 -12.30 18.13 3.24
N GLY A 45 -12.33 17.38 4.34
CA GLY A 45 -13.51 16.60 4.75
C GLY A 45 -13.61 15.29 3.95
N ASP A 46 -14.76 14.62 4.06
CA ASP A 46 -15.09 13.40 3.31
C ASP A 46 -15.24 13.68 1.79
N ASP A 47 -14.17 14.17 1.15
CA ASP A 47 -14.20 14.51 -0.28
C ASP A 47 -14.02 13.24 -1.12
N HIS A 48 -15.13 12.79 -1.69
CA HIS A 48 -15.18 11.69 -2.66
C HIS A 48 -14.95 12.22 -4.09
N ASN A 49 -13.80 12.87 -4.33
CA ASN A 49 -13.46 13.34 -5.67
C ASN A 49 -13.09 12.17 -6.59
N THR A 50 -14.10 11.64 -7.31
CA THR A 50 -13.94 10.51 -8.23
C THR A 50 -13.09 10.82 -9.46
N ASP A 51 -12.84 12.10 -9.77
CA ASP A 51 -11.90 12.51 -10.83
C ASP A 51 -10.44 12.42 -10.38
N PHE A 52 -10.20 12.31 -9.06
CA PHE A 52 -8.90 12.15 -8.48
C PHE A 52 -8.63 10.71 -8.03
N ARG A 53 -9.63 10.09 -7.40
CA ARG A 53 -9.58 8.73 -6.88
C ARG A 53 -10.92 8.04 -7.04
N ASN A 54 -10.94 6.96 -7.77
CA ASN A 54 -12.16 6.15 -7.95
C ASN A 54 -11.84 4.70 -7.61
N VAL A 55 -12.24 4.26 -6.43
CA VAL A 55 -11.98 2.91 -5.87
C VAL A 55 -13.06 2.53 -4.88
N THR A 56 -13.16 1.25 -4.54
CA THR A 56 -13.90 0.78 -3.36
C THR A 56 -12.92 0.31 -2.29
N GLU A 57 -13.14 0.69 -1.03
CA GLU A 57 -12.30 0.34 0.10
C GLU A 57 -13.08 -0.42 1.17
N TRP A 58 -12.40 -1.36 1.84
CA TRP A 58 -12.86 -2.05 3.03
C TRP A 58 -11.84 -1.82 4.13
N TYR A 59 -12.24 -1.14 5.19
CA TYR A 59 -11.39 -0.93 6.36
C TYR A 59 -11.45 -2.15 7.26
N LEU A 60 -10.29 -2.70 7.59
CA LEU A 60 -10.20 -3.93 8.40
C LEU A 60 -10.38 -3.60 9.87
N HIS A 61 -11.40 -4.19 10.49
CA HIS A 61 -11.54 -4.19 11.94
C HIS A 61 -10.39 -4.96 12.63
N LYS A 62 -10.25 -4.76 13.93
CA LYS A 62 -9.14 -5.33 14.70
C LYS A 62 -9.01 -6.85 14.52
N ASP A 63 -10.14 -7.56 14.52
CA ASP A 63 -10.15 -9.02 14.40
C ASP A 63 -9.59 -9.51 13.05
N MET A 64 -9.78 -8.72 12.00
CA MET A 64 -9.21 -9.03 10.68
C MET A 64 -7.72 -8.66 10.60
N ARG A 65 -7.31 -7.58 11.25
CA ARG A 65 -5.89 -7.21 11.31
C ARG A 65 -5.06 -8.23 12.08
N ASP A 66 -5.66 -8.80 13.13
CA ASP A 66 -5.07 -9.85 13.95
C ASP A 66 -5.26 -11.26 13.34
N TYR A 67 -5.78 -11.32 12.10
CA TYR A 67 -5.92 -12.59 11.38
C TYR A 67 -4.57 -13.27 11.21
N VAL A 68 -4.55 -14.54 11.57
CA VAL A 68 -3.35 -15.37 11.43
C VAL A 68 -3.25 -15.88 10.01
N VAL A 69 -2.14 -15.57 9.36
CA VAL A 69 -1.79 -16.10 8.05
C VAL A 69 -0.93 -17.33 8.27
N GLY A 70 -1.50 -18.51 8.04
CA GLY A 70 -0.87 -19.80 8.34
C GLY A 70 -0.65 -20.01 9.85
N ASP A 71 0.52 -20.57 10.23
CA ASP A 71 0.93 -20.80 11.63
C ASP A 71 1.57 -19.56 12.30
N TYR A 72 1.45 -18.38 11.70
CA TYR A 72 2.22 -17.19 12.09
C TYR A 72 1.39 -16.16 12.86
N SER A 73 2.11 -15.22 13.46
CA SER A 73 1.56 -14.01 14.08
C SER A 73 0.65 -13.23 13.10
N SER A 74 -0.17 -12.31 13.64
CA SER A 74 -1.14 -11.56 12.85
C SER A 74 -0.55 -10.95 11.56
N LEU A 75 -1.36 -10.84 10.53
CA LEU A 75 -0.97 -10.22 9.25
C LEU A 75 -0.30 -8.85 9.45
N GLN A 76 -0.87 -8.00 10.31
CA GLN A 76 -0.33 -6.68 10.61
C GLN A 76 1.06 -6.76 11.26
N GLN A 77 1.27 -7.72 12.18
CA GLN A 77 2.56 -7.90 12.82
C GLN A 77 3.64 -8.37 11.83
N ASN A 78 3.31 -9.32 10.96
CA ASN A 78 4.22 -9.80 9.92
C ASN A 78 4.61 -8.68 8.96
N LEU A 79 3.64 -7.86 8.56
CA LEU A 79 3.86 -6.71 7.71
C LEU A 79 4.75 -5.66 8.38
N PHE A 80 4.54 -5.39 9.67
CA PHE A 80 5.38 -4.46 10.43
C PHE A 80 6.82 -4.98 10.60
N ILE A 81 7.01 -6.29 10.84
CA ILE A 81 8.34 -6.91 10.89
C ILE A 81 9.06 -6.76 9.53
N ALA A 82 8.37 -7.06 8.43
CA ALA A 82 8.94 -6.88 7.09
C ALA A 82 9.32 -5.42 6.82
N ALA A 83 8.45 -4.47 7.20
CA ALA A 83 8.73 -3.05 7.07
C ALA A 83 9.95 -2.61 7.88
N LYS A 84 10.13 -3.11 9.12
CA LYS A 84 11.33 -2.86 9.93
C LYS A 84 12.60 -3.37 9.26
N MET A 85 12.57 -4.59 8.71
CA MET A 85 13.73 -5.17 8.02
C MET A 85 14.12 -4.33 6.79
N CYS A 86 13.16 -3.99 5.94
CA CYS A 86 13.39 -3.14 4.76
C CYS A 86 13.91 -1.75 5.15
N ASN A 87 13.32 -1.15 6.19
CA ASN A 87 13.75 0.15 6.71
C ASN A 87 15.20 0.14 7.18
N GLN A 88 15.65 -0.90 7.88
CA GLN A 88 17.04 -1.04 8.33
C GLN A 88 18.02 -1.18 7.15
N LEU A 89 17.59 -1.80 6.06
CA LEU A 89 18.42 -2.02 4.87
C LEU A 89 18.54 -0.78 3.97
N SER A 90 17.53 0.11 3.98
CA SER A 90 17.46 1.22 3.04
C SER A 90 17.39 2.59 3.72
N TRP A 91 16.30 2.88 4.43
CA TRP A 91 16.00 4.28 4.83
C TRP A 91 16.47 4.63 6.24
N ASN A 92 16.49 3.66 7.13
CA ASN A 92 16.85 3.83 8.56
C ASN A 92 16.03 4.95 9.24
N LEU A 93 14.75 5.05 8.92
CA LEU A 93 13.81 5.99 9.53
C LEU A 93 13.44 5.54 10.94
N HIS A 94 13.12 6.49 11.82
CA HIS A 94 12.54 6.16 13.12
C HIS A 94 11.07 5.76 12.94
N ILE A 95 10.78 4.46 12.94
CA ILE A 95 9.44 3.88 12.86
C ILE A 95 9.02 3.27 14.18
N GLN A 96 7.73 3.36 14.52
CA GLN A 96 7.19 3.00 15.84
C GLN A 96 6.13 1.92 15.77
N GLU A 97 5.09 2.13 14.97
CA GLU A 97 3.87 1.31 14.97
C GLU A 97 3.14 1.37 13.62
N PRO A 98 2.27 0.40 13.29
CA PRO A 98 1.29 0.54 12.20
C PRO A 98 0.26 1.64 12.53
N GLU A 99 -0.30 2.29 11.50
CA GLU A 99 -1.35 3.33 11.67
C GLU A 99 -2.67 2.74 12.18
N ASN A 100 -2.84 1.42 12.11
CA ASN A 100 -4.10 0.72 12.41
C ASN A 100 -5.27 1.13 11.49
N ASN A 101 -4.95 1.45 10.25
CA ASN A 101 -5.87 1.84 9.21
C ASN A 101 -5.70 0.96 7.97
N MET A 102 -5.47 -0.34 8.19
CA MET A 102 -5.30 -1.32 7.12
C MET A 102 -6.58 -1.42 6.29
N LYS A 103 -6.43 -1.43 4.97
CA LYS A 103 -7.57 -1.48 4.07
C LYS A 103 -7.31 -2.33 2.82
N LEU A 104 -8.33 -3.09 2.43
CA LEU A 104 -8.43 -3.68 1.10
C LEU A 104 -8.92 -2.63 0.13
N ILE A 105 -8.30 -2.53 -1.03
CA ILE A 105 -8.67 -1.61 -2.10
C ILE A 105 -8.99 -2.41 -3.36
N GLU A 106 -10.18 -2.19 -3.92
CA GLU A 106 -10.64 -2.77 -5.17
C GLU A 106 -10.60 -1.71 -6.28
N TYR A 107 -9.97 -2.07 -7.39
CA TYR A 107 -9.96 -1.31 -8.63
C TYR A 107 -10.64 -2.13 -9.72
N LYS A 108 -11.85 -1.72 -10.12
CA LYS A 108 -12.58 -2.26 -11.28
C LYS A 108 -12.21 -1.49 -12.55
N SER A 109 -12.69 -1.98 -13.70
CA SER A 109 -12.53 -1.24 -14.97
C SER A 109 -12.96 0.22 -14.82
N GLY A 110 -12.08 1.13 -15.25
CA GLY A 110 -12.22 2.58 -15.08
C GLY A 110 -11.75 3.14 -13.74
N ASN A 111 -11.45 2.30 -12.75
CA ASN A 111 -10.94 2.77 -11.45
C ASN A 111 -9.45 3.09 -11.51
N PHE A 112 -9.05 4.09 -10.75
CA PHE A 112 -7.68 4.62 -10.71
C PHE A 112 -7.43 5.42 -9.43
N TYR A 113 -6.17 5.79 -9.21
CA TYR A 113 -5.77 6.80 -8.25
C TYR A 113 -4.67 7.63 -8.90
N THR A 114 -4.91 8.92 -9.11
CA THR A 114 -3.97 9.82 -9.79
C THR A 114 -2.70 10.08 -8.97
N TRP A 115 -1.77 10.85 -9.49
CA TRP A 115 -0.53 11.21 -8.82
C TRP A 115 -0.77 11.92 -7.49
N HIS A 116 -0.27 11.33 -6.40
CA HIS A 116 -0.39 11.85 -5.04
C HIS A 116 0.82 11.43 -4.19
N SER A 117 0.95 12.03 -3.03
CA SER A 117 1.80 11.56 -1.94
C SER A 117 0.91 11.23 -0.74
N ASP A 118 1.31 10.26 0.06
CA ASP A 118 0.58 9.87 1.28
C ASP A 118 1.02 10.66 2.52
N PHE A 119 1.82 11.70 2.29
CA PHE A 119 2.33 12.60 3.32
C PHE A 119 1.66 13.98 3.18
N ASN A 120 1.09 14.47 4.29
CA ASN A 120 0.55 15.82 4.39
C ASN A 120 0.69 16.33 5.85
N ASN A 121 0.17 17.53 6.11
CA ASN A 121 0.04 18.04 7.48
C ASN A 121 -0.98 17.23 8.30
N GLY A 122 -0.93 17.30 9.62
CA GLY A 122 -1.84 16.59 10.51
C GLY A 122 -1.44 15.15 10.76
N LYS A 123 -2.39 14.21 10.81
CA LYS A 123 -2.13 12.80 11.16
C LYS A 123 -1.16 12.12 10.22
N SER A 124 -1.27 12.39 8.92
CA SER A 124 -0.41 11.80 7.88
C SER A 124 1.05 12.26 7.95
N SER A 125 1.37 13.33 8.71
CA SER A 125 2.75 13.79 8.92
C SER A 125 3.62 12.77 9.68
N ARG A 126 2.99 11.83 10.39
CA ARG A 126 3.68 10.74 11.09
C ARG A 126 3.97 9.54 10.21
N ARG A 127 3.38 9.42 9.00
CA ARG A 127 3.62 8.31 8.08
C ARG A 127 5.08 8.30 7.64
N LYS A 128 5.74 7.16 7.75
CA LYS A 128 7.14 6.94 7.37
C LYS A 128 7.29 5.96 6.23
N LEU A 129 6.45 4.94 6.19
CA LEU A 129 6.43 3.95 5.12
C LEU A 129 4.99 3.68 4.70
N VAL A 130 4.83 3.49 3.41
CA VAL A 130 3.65 2.88 2.78
C VAL A 130 3.96 1.42 2.55
N THR A 131 3.02 0.56 2.86
CA THR A 131 3.09 -0.87 2.55
C THR A 131 1.90 -1.25 1.70
N ILE A 132 2.13 -1.97 0.59
CA ILE A 132 1.09 -2.45 -0.31
C ILE A 132 1.37 -3.92 -0.61
N ILE A 133 0.38 -4.79 -0.42
CA ILE A 133 0.44 -6.19 -0.85
C ILE A 133 -0.43 -6.32 -2.11
N GLN A 134 0.14 -6.87 -3.18
CA GLN A 134 -0.60 -7.21 -4.40
C GLN A 134 -1.40 -8.48 -4.16
N LEU A 135 -2.74 -8.43 -4.32
CA LEU A 135 -3.61 -9.56 -4.01
C LEU A 135 -4.24 -10.21 -5.24
N SER A 136 -4.12 -9.59 -6.42
CA SER A 136 -4.62 -10.14 -7.69
C SER A 136 -3.49 -10.69 -8.56
N ASP A 137 -3.77 -11.74 -9.29
CA ASP A 137 -2.87 -12.23 -10.34
C ASP A 137 -2.86 -11.20 -11.49
N PRO A 138 -1.68 -10.78 -11.99
CA PRO A 138 -1.59 -9.81 -13.08
C PRO A 138 -2.20 -10.28 -14.40
N SER A 139 -2.51 -11.57 -14.55
CA SER A 139 -3.24 -12.13 -15.71
C SER A 139 -4.76 -11.91 -15.63
N GLU A 140 -5.30 -11.52 -14.46
CA GLU A 140 -6.74 -11.33 -14.23
C GLU A 140 -7.22 -9.91 -14.54
N TYR A 141 -6.30 -8.96 -14.82
CA TYR A 141 -6.64 -7.57 -15.12
C TYR A 141 -5.63 -6.90 -16.06
N GLU A 142 -6.07 -5.88 -16.76
CA GLU A 142 -5.24 -5.02 -17.60
C GLU A 142 -5.16 -3.61 -17.01
N GLY A 143 -4.06 -2.89 -17.26
CA GLY A 143 -3.82 -1.59 -16.62
C GLY A 143 -3.47 -1.73 -15.14
N GLY A 144 -3.99 -0.84 -14.28
CA GLY A 144 -3.86 -0.90 -12.83
C GLY A 144 -2.43 -0.95 -12.28
N SER A 145 -1.45 -0.43 -13.03
CA SER A 145 -0.05 -0.41 -12.60
C SER A 145 0.16 0.59 -11.47
N THR A 146 0.80 0.16 -10.39
CA THR A 146 1.33 1.07 -9.38
C THR A 146 2.63 1.67 -9.90
N GLN A 147 2.67 2.98 -10.06
CA GLN A 147 3.83 3.71 -10.57
C GLN A 147 4.34 4.69 -9.53
N LEU A 148 5.67 4.75 -9.38
CA LEU A 148 6.38 5.62 -8.46
C LEU A 148 7.18 6.66 -9.25
N ALA A 149 6.95 7.95 -9.01
CA ALA A 149 7.69 9.01 -9.66
C ALA A 149 9.11 9.10 -9.11
N ILE A 150 10.09 9.02 -9.99
CA ILE A 150 11.46 9.38 -9.68
C ILE A 150 11.59 10.88 -9.91
N GLN A 151 12.08 11.58 -8.89
CA GLN A 151 12.32 13.02 -9.03
C GLN A 151 13.59 13.31 -9.82
N ASP A 152 13.60 13.00 -11.11
CA ASP A 152 14.45 13.74 -12.02
C ASP A 152 13.57 14.80 -12.70
N PRO A 153 13.74 16.09 -12.39
CA PRO A 153 12.94 17.16 -12.97
C PRO A 153 13.11 17.30 -14.49
N LYS A 154 14.05 16.57 -15.09
CA LYS A 154 14.33 16.63 -16.53
C LYS A 154 13.69 15.51 -17.32
N THR A 155 13.45 14.36 -16.72
CA THR A 155 13.05 13.16 -17.46
C THR A 155 11.62 12.73 -17.18
N LEU A 156 10.99 13.17 -16.07
CA LEU A 156 9.66 12.70 -15.62
C LEU A 156 9.60 11.15 -15.59
N GLU A 157 10.71 10.51 -15.25
CA GLU A 157 10.77 9.06 -15.18
C GLU A 157 9.94 8.52 -14.02
N PHE A 158 9.36 7.36 -14.21
CA PHE A 158 8.66 6.62 -13.16
C PHE A 158 9.05 5.15 -13.22
N TYR A 159 9.00 4.49 -12.06
CA TYR A 159 9.11 3.04 -11.96
C TYR A 159 7.73 2.42 -11.97
N GLU A 160 7.51 1.39 -12.78
CA GLU A 160 6.45 0.44 -12.56
C GLU A 160 6.86 -0.54 -11.47
N MET A 161 6.02 -0.62 -10.45
CA MET A 161 6.27 -1.53 -9.34
C MET A 161 5.81 -2.95 -9.70
N PRO A 162 6.42 -3.98 -9.09
CA PRO A 162 6.00 -5.37 -9.27
C PRO A 162 4.50 -5.58 -9.09
N LYS A 163 3.89 -6.40 -9.95
CA LYS A 163 2.45 -6.71 -9.94
C LYS A 163 2.14 -8.11 -9.43
N GLU A 164 3.15 -8.96 -9.27
CA GLU A 164 3.01 -10.38 -8.93
C GLU A 164 2.21 -10.53 -7.63
N LYS A 165 1.21 -11.41 -7.67
CA LYS A 165 0.34 -11.74 -6.52
C LYS A 165 1.17 -12.20 -5.34
N GLY A 166 0.79 -11.76 -4.14
CA GLY A 166 1.52 -12.04 -2.90
C GLY A 166 2.74 -11.16 -2.65
N THR A 167 3.10 -10.26 -3.58
CA THR A 167 4.26 -9.36 -3.42
C THR A 167 3.93 -8.19 -2.49
N LEU A 168 4.77 -7.99 -1.48
CA LEU A 168 4.76 -6.80 -0.62
C LEU A 168 5.66 -5.72 -1.21
N LEU A 169 5.13 -4.52 -1.36
CA LEU A 169 5.84 -3.30 -1.77
C LEU A 169 5.95 -2.36 -0.57
N ILE A 170 7.11 -1.71 -0.41
CA ILE A 170 7.36 -0.75 0.68
C ILE A 170 8.10 0.45 0.10
N PHE A 171 7.64 1.66 0.40
CA PHE A 171 8.27 2.92 -0.04
C PHE A 171 7.97 4.08 0.91
N CYS A 172 8.65 5.22 0.70
CA CYS A 172 8.45 6.41 1.52
C CYS A 172 7.19 7.18 1.08
N PRO A 173 6.31 7.60 2.00
CA PRO A 173 5.06 8.31 1.68
C PRO A 173 5.26 9.70 1.04
N LEU A 174 6.48 10.27 1.09
CA LEU A 174 6.83 11.51 0.40
C LEU A 174 6.93 11.37 -1.11
N LEU A 175 7.09 10.14 -1.61
CA LEU A 175 7.22 9.89 -3.03
C LEU A 175 5.86 9.95 -3.72
N PHE A 176 5.80 10.72 -4.83
CA PHE A 176 4.63 10.75 -5.66
C PHE A 176 4.43 9.40 -6.34
N HIS A 177 3.22 8.89 -6.27
CA HIS A 177 2.85 7.61 -6.86
C HIS A 177 1.41 7.66 -7.36
N ARG A 178 1.05 6.70 -8.20
CA ARG A 178 -0.31 6.54 -8.74
C ARG A 178 -0.64 5.09 -8.99
N VAL A 179 -1.92 4.81 -9.18
CA VAL A 179 -2.41 3.60 -9.83
C VAL A 179 -3.05 4.01 -11.15
N THR A 180 -2.52 3.49 -12.26
CA THR A 180 -3.09 3.76 -13.59
C THR A 180 -4.50 3.17 -13.69
N PRO A 181 -5.37 3.66 -14.59
CA PRO A 181 -6.68 3.07 -14.79
C PRO A 181 -6.59 1.56 -15.03
N VAL A 182 -7.46 0.81 -14.37
CA VAL A 182 -7.73 -0.59 -14.74
C VAL A 182 -8.57 -0.57 -16.00
N GLU A 183 -8.08 -1.21 -17.05
CA GLU A 183 -8.74 -1.25 -18.36
C GLU A 183 -9.78 -2.38 -18.42
N SER A 184 -9.42 -3.54 -17.87
CA SER A 184 -10.32 -4.70 -17.75
C SER A 184 -10.00 -5.52 -16.50
N GLY A 185 -10.96 -6.34 -16.04
CA GLY A 185 -10.82 -7.18 -14.85
C GLY A 185 -10.94 -6.42 -13.53
N VAL A 186 -10.40 -6.99 -12.47
CA VAL A 186 -10.43 -6.42 -11.12
C VAL A 186 -9.08 -6.60 -10.43
N ARG A 187 -8.53 -5.52 -9.90
CA ARG A 187 -7.30 -5.55 -9.11
C ARG A 187 -7.60 -5.31 -7.64
N TYR A 188 -7.07 -6.15 -6.78
CA TYR A 188 -7.08 -5.99 -5.33
C TYR A 188 -5.68 -5.70 -4.79
N SER A 189 -5.61 -4.82 -3.81
CA SER A 189 -4.40 -4.59 -3.01
C SER A 189 -4.76 -4.33 -1.56
N LEU A 190 -3.86 -4.69 -0.63
CA LEU A 190 -3.99 -4.37 0.78
C LEU A 190 -2.97 -3.31 1.15
N GLN A 191 -3.41 -2.23 1.79
CA GLN A 191 -2.55 -1.11 2.18
C GLN A 191 -2.54 -0.91 3.69
N GLU A 192 -1.35 -0.60 4.24
CA GLU A 192 -1.17 -0.14 5.62
C GLU A 192 -0.04 0.89 5.66
N PHE A 193 -0.10 1.82 6.60
CA PHE A 193 0.95 2.79 6.85
C PHE A 193 1.71 2.47 8.12
N ILE A 194 3.01 2.76 8.11
CA ILE A 194 3.86 2.64 9.29
C ILE A 194 4.20 4.05 9.77
N LEU A 195 3.90 4.30 11.03
CA LEU A 195 4.09 5.58 11.69
C LEU A 195 5.45 5.68 12.38
N GLY A 196 5.90 6.90 12.59
CA GLY A 196 7.02 7.28 13.43
C GLY A 196 6.82 8.68 13.99
N ASP A 197 7.90 9.33 14.40
CA ASP A 197 7.86 10.73 14.85
C ASP A 197 7.53 11.67 13.69
N THR A 198 7.00 12.85 13.98
CA THR A 198 6.88 13.90 12.97
C THR A 198 8.27 14.29 12.43
N PHE A 199 8.32 14.69 11.16
CA PHE A 199 9.54 15.32 10.63
C PHE A 199 9.71 16.70 11.30
N VAL A 200 10.87 16.95 11.88
CA VAL A 200 11.29 18.20 12.53
C VAL A 200 12.32 18.89 11.68
#